data_4c4774dff99eb278599c9c5839587432
#
_entry.id   4c4774dff99eb278599c9c5839587432
#
_cell.length_a   1.000
_cell.length_b   1.000
_cell.length_c   1.000
_cell.angle_alpha   90.00
_cell.angle_beta   90.00
_cell.angle_gamma   90.00
#
_symmetry.space_group_name_H-M   'P 1'
#
loop_
_entity.id
_entity.type
_entity.pdbx_description
1 polymer ?
#
loop_
_entity_poly.entity_id
_entity_poly.type
_entity_poly.pdbx_seq_one_letter_code
_entity_poly.pdbx_strand_id
1 'polypeptide(L)'
;MANRLGQPINRQGFTIIPYLDPFTANWLDLDPQGLNDHVEIVSSSTTVVPDSGAAVKVKFVTRTGYPWFAHVTLPDGAAPPLGAEVFDDNGRAVGAVGQGGLLYARVPQDHGSVSVVWGERSGQRCRLAYAIRDDAVQQVSSGTPHQVCRPGIKEK
;
A
#
# COMPACT_ATOMS: atom_id res chain seq x y z
N MET A 1 20.47 -21.18 8.34
CA MET A 1 21.02 -20.62 7.10
C MET A 1 20.58 -21.51 5.94
N ALA A 2 19.47 -21.26 5.34
CA ALA A 2 19.11 -21.90 4.08
C ALA A 2 18.84 -20.81 3.06
N ASN A 3 19.92 -20.22 2.58
CA ASN A 3 19.87 -19.44 1.36
C ASN A 3 19.83 -20.44 0.20
N ARG A 4 18.66 -21.01 -0.02
CA ARG A 4 18.44 -21.89 -1.16
C ARG A 4 18.27 -21.01 -2.39
N LEU A 5 19.06 -21.29 -3.41
CA LEU A 5 19.02 -20.67 -4.72
C LEU A 5 17.59 -20.32 -5.10
N GLY A 6 17.31 -19.02 -5.22
CA GLY A 6 15.99 -18.52 -5.45
C GLY A 6 15.37 -19.13 -6.70
N GLN A 7 14.21 -19.73 -6.55
CA GLN A 7 13.43 -20.21 -7.68
C GLN A 7 12.66 -19.03 -8.29
N PRO A 8 12.77 -18.79 -9.59
CA PRO A 8 12.05 -17.69 -10.22
C PRO A 8 10.54 -17.93 -10.14
N ILE A 9 9.83 -16.86 -9.83
CA ILE A 9 8.37 -16.86 -9.87
C ILE A 9 7.93 -16.65 -11.32
N ASN A 10 7.03 -17.48 -11.81
CA ASN A 10 6.51 -17.38 -13.16
C ASN A 10 5.55 -16.17 -13.32
N ARG A 11 5.12 -15.88 -14.55
CA ARG A 11 4.20 -14.76 -14.86
C ARG A 11 2.83 -14.88 -14.18
N GLN A 12 2.44 -16.06 -13.73
CA GLN A 12 1.18 -16.32 -13.03
C GLN A 12 1.33 -16.16 -11.50
N GLY A 13 2.53 -15.83 -11.02
CA GLY A 13 2.81 -15.62 -9.60
C GLY A 13 3.08 -16.92 -8.82
N PHE A 14 3.48 -18.00 -9.48
CA PHE A 14 3.76 -19.29 -8.84
C PHE A 14 5.22 -19.72 -9.01
N THR A 15 5.71 -20.40 -8.00
CA THR A 15 6.97 -21.16 -8.05
C THR A 15 6.83 -22.41 -7.20
N ILE A 16 7.72 -23.37 -7.42
CA ILE A 16 7.83 -24.60 -6.62
C ILE A 16 9.21 -24.61 -5.99
N ILE A 17 9.26 -24.73 -4.69
CA ILE A 17 10.51 -24.87 -3.94
C ILE A 17 10.65 -26.34 -3.53
N PRO A 18 11.51 -27.10 -4.19
CA PRO A 18 11.73 -28.51 -3.85
C PRO A 18 12.65 -28.65 -2.63
N TYR A 19 12.65 -29.85 -2.06
CA TYR A 19 13.61 -30.27 -1.03
C TYR A 19 13.60 -29.45 0.26
N LEU A 20 12.40 -29.15 0.76
CA LEU A 20 12.25 -28.61 2.12
C LEU A 20 12.53 -29.74 3.13
N ASP A 21 13.17 -29.37 4.24
CA ASP A 21 13.45 -30.34 5.31
C ASP A 21 12.15 -30.63 6.07
N PRO A 22 11.72 -31.92 6.12
CA PRO A 22 10.50 -32.27 6.83
C PRO A 22 10.66 -32.13 8.35
N PHE A 23 9.56 -31.84 9.04
CA PHE A 23 9.49 -31.65 10.50
C PHE A 23 10.42 -30.59 11.06
N THR A 24 10.92 -29.71 10.19
CA THR A 24 11.86 -28.63 10.54
C THR A 24 11.32 -27.29 10.00
N ALA A 25 11.64 -26.20 10.71
CA ALA A 25 11.30 -24.86 10.27
C ALA A 25 12.14 -24.46 9.04
N ASN A 26 11.48 -24.32 7.90
CA ASN A 26 12.08 -23.80 6.67
C ASN A 26 11.68 -22.33 6.50
N TRP A 27 12.66 -21.45 6.33
CA TRP A 27 12.47 -20.05 6.08
C TRP A 27 12.36 -19.81 4.58
N LEU A 28 11.29 -19.13 4.18
CA LEU A 28 11.03 -18.76 2.79
C LEU A 28 11.03 -17.24 2.70
N ASP A 29 11.91 -16.70 1.88
CA ASP A 29 12.03 -15.27 1.61
C ASP A 29 11.68 -14.99 0.16
N LEU A 30 10.87 -13.97 -0.04
CA LEU A 30 10.49 -13.45 -1.36
C LEU A 30 11.39 -12.25 -1.69
N ASP A 31 12.20 -12.39 -2.75
CA ASP A 31 13.02 -11.30 -3.26
C ASP A 31 12.14 -10.31 -4.03
N PRO A 32 12.10 -9.02 -3.64
CA PRO A 32 11.34 -8.00 -4.33
C PRO A 32 11.97 -7.55 -5.67
N GLN A 33 13.18 -7.98 -6.00
CA GLN A 33 13.85 -7.56 -7.23
C GLN A 33 13.02 -7.94 -8.47
N GLY A 34 12.80 -6.95 -9.36
CA GLY A 34 12.02 -7.13 -10.58
C GLY A 34 10.50 -7.03 -10.40
N LEU A 35 10.02 -6.70 -9.21
CA LEU A 35 8.63 -6.29 -9.02
C LEU A 35 8.42 -4.89 -9.64
N ASN A 36 7.23 -4.69 -10.19
CA ASN A 36 6.77 -3.38 -10.63
C ASN A 36 6.60 -2.45 -9.41
N ASP A 37 6.95 -1.16 -9.57
CA ASP A 37 6.84 -0.12 -8.52
C ASP A 37 5.42 0.03 -7.94
N HIS A 38 4.42 -0.48 -8.66
CA HIS A 38 3.03 -0.48 -8.23
C HIS A 38 2.65 -1.68 -7.35
N VAL A 39 3.59 -2.59 -7.07
CA VAL A 39 3.36 -3.78 -6.24
C VAL A 39 4.15 -3.67 -4.94
N GLU A 40 3.46 -3.76 -3.83
CA GLU A 40 4.04 -3.84 -2.49
C GLU A 40 3.86 -5.24 -1.92
N ILE A 41 4.92 -5.80 -1.35
CA ILE A 41 4.86 -7.05 -0.62
C ILE A 41 4.52 -6.72 0.84
N VAL A 42 3.42 -7.25 1.35
CA VAL A 42 2.99 -7.01 2.74
C VAL A 42 3.92 -7.70 3.73
N SER A 43 4.39 -8.92 3.38
CA SER A 43 5.39 -9.65 4.14
C SER A 43 6.24 -10.45 3.17
N SER A 44 7.53 -10.21 3.18
CA SER A 44 8.50 -10.86 2.30
C SER A 44 9.04 -12.18 2.85
N SER A 45 8.77 -12.52 4.10
CA SER A 45 9.28 -13.76 4.71
C SER A 45 8.19 -14.52 5.45
N THR A 46 8.34 -15.84 5.48
CA THR A 46 7.48 -16.76 6.23
C THR A 46 8.23 -18.03 6.59
N THR A 47 7.69 -18.78 7.53
CA THR A 47 8.26 -20.07 7.96
C THR A 47 7.24 -21.17 7.74
N VAL A 48 7.70 -22.30 7.22
CA VAL A 48 6.86 -23.50 7.03
C VAL A 48 7.54 -24.73 7.64
N VAL A 49 6.74 -25.63 8.17
CA VAL A 49 7.18 -26.92 8.71
C VAL A 49 6.39 -28.01 7.98
N PRO A 50 6.89 -28.54 6.86
CA PRO A 50 6.20 -29.59 6.12
C PRO A 50 6.35 -30.96 6.80
N ASP A 51 5.33 -31.79 6.64
CA ASP A 51 5.46 -33.23 6.91
C ASP A 51 6.26 -33.90 5.79
N SER A 52 6.77 -35.12 6.08
CA SER A 52 7.49 -35.91 5.07
C SER A 52 6.59 -36.23 3.87
N GLY A 53 7.03 -35.86 2.68
CA GLY A 53 6.30 -36.07 1.43
C GLY A 53 5.10 -35.13 1.22
N ALA A 54 4.87 -34.15 2.10
CA ALA A 54 3.78 -33.21 1.97
C ALA A 54 4.11 -32.08 0.99
N ALA A 55 3.08 -31.60 0.27
CA ALA A 55 3.13 -30.36 -0.47
C ALA A 55 2.41 -29.26 0.34
N VAL A 56 3.12 -28.23 0.73
CA VAL A 56 2.59 -27.09 1.50
C VAL A 56 2.43 -25.88 0.58
N LYS A 57 1.21 -25.31 0.51
CA LYS A 57 0.96 -24.09 -0.22
C LYS A 57 1.21 -22.88 0.67
N VAL A 58 2.16 -22.04 0.27
CA VAL A 58 2.43 -20.74 0.88
C VAL A 58 1.94 -19.62 0.00
N LYS A 59 1.34 -18.59 0.59
CA LYS A 59 0.85 -17.42 -0.11
C LYS A 59 1.50 -16.16 0.49
N PHE A 60 2.25 -15.46 -0.34
CA PHE A 60 2.69 -14.10 -0.03
C PHE A 60 1.61 -13.11 -0.47
N VAL A 61 1.22 -12.23 0.44
CA VAL A 61 0.21 -11.21 0.17
C VAL A 61 0.88 -9.98 -0.42
N THR A 62 0.37 -9.54 -1.56
CA THR A 62 0.81 -8.32 -2.22
C THR A 62 -0.33 -7.31 -2.29
N ARG A 63 0.01 -6.02 -2.30
CA ARG A 63 -0.91 -4.92 -2.57
C ARG A 63 -0.46 -4.24 -3.86
N THR A 64 -1.41 -4.00 -4.75
CA THR A 64 -1.17 -3.21 -5.96
C THR A 64 -1.70 -1.81 -5.76
N GLY A 65 -1.07 -0.83 -6.39
CA GLY A 65 -1.51 0.56 -6.37
C GLY A 65 -0.34 1.53 -6.46
N TYR A 66 -0.67 2.78 -6.68
CA TYR A 66 0.27 3.88 -6.82
C TYR A 66 0.50 4.53 -5.45
N PRO A 67 1.74 4.65 -4.96
CA PRO A 67 2.03 5.43 -3.77
C PRO A 67 1.77 6.91 -4.07
N TRP A 68 1.05 7.57 -3.19
CA TRP A 68 0.75 8.99 -3.30
C TRP A 68 0.94 9.70 -1.97
N PHE A 69 1.60 10.84 -2.02
CA PHE A 69 1.86 11.71 -0.87
C PHE A 69 1.34 13.12 -1.17
N ALA A 70 0.75 13.76 -0.18
CA ALA A 70 0.35 15.15 -0.26
C ALA A 70 0.39 15.82 1.12
N HIS A 71 0.77 17.09 1.19
CA HIS A 71 0.47 17.93 2.36
C HIS A 71 -0.94 18.45 2.23
N VAL A 72 -1.77 18.07 3.20
CA VAL A 72 -3.20 18.38 3.18
C VAL A 72 -3.52 19.41 4.25
N THR A 73 -4.23 20.44 3.84
CA THR A 73 -4.82 21.46 4.75
C THR A 73 -6.32 21.51 4.55
N LEU A 74 -7.03 21.88 5.61
CA LEU A 74 -8.44 22.22 5.55
C LEU A 74 -8.61 23.65 5.05
N PRO A 75 -9.83 24.10 4.67
CA PRO A 75 -10.06 25.46 4.19
C PRO A 75 -9.69 26.58 5.17
N ASP A 76 -9.65 26.27 6.46
CA ASP A 76 -9.22 27.17 7.53
C ASP A 76 -7.68 27.20 7.72
N GLY A 77 -6.94 26.43 6.94
CA GLY A 77 -5.49 26.31 6.99
C GLY A 77 -4.97 25.29 8.01
N ALA A 78 -5.84 24.68 8.83
CA ALA A 78 -5.46 23.64 9.77
C ALA A 78 -5.16 22.32 9.04
N ALA A 79 -4.30 21.48 9.63
CA ALA A 79 -4.11 20.12 9.13
C ALA A 79 -5.25 19.21 9.61
N PRO A 80 -5.67 18.21 8.80
CA PRO A 80 -6.53 17.15 9.30
C PRO A 80 -5.88 16.45 10.50
N PRO A 81 -6.68 15.89 11.43
CA PRO A 81 -6.13 15.20 12.60
C PRO A 81 -5.20 14.05 12.22
N LEU A 82 -4.16 13.85 13.02
CA LEU A 82 -3.28 12.69 12.92
C LEU A 82 -4.09 11.40 13.01
N GLY A 83 -3.84 10.47 12.12
CA GLY A 83 -4.54 9.19 12.05
C GLY A 83 -5.88 9.24 11.31
N ALA A 84 -6.26 10.39 10.73
CA ALA A 84 -7.43 10.45 9.85
C ALA A 84 -7.27 9.44 8.71
N GLU A 85 -8.30 8.64 8.48
CA GLU A 85 -8.27 7.58 7.48
C GLU A 85 -8.57 8.13 6.08
N VAL A 86 -7.90 7.55 5.08
CA VAL A 86 -8.08 7.91 3.67
C VAL A 86 -8.76 6.76 2.95
N PHE A 87 -9.88 7.05 2.30
CA PHE A 87 -10.68 6.08 1.54
C PHE A 87 -10.69 6.43 0.06
N ASP A 88 -10.68 5.41 -0.79
CA ASP A 88 -10.92 5.56 -2.23
C ASP A 88 -12.42 5.76 -2.53
N ASP A 89 -12.76 6.00 -3.81
CA ASP A 89 -14.16 6.17 -4.24
C ASP A 89 -15.02 4.90 -4.05
N ASN A 90 -14.40 3.74 -3.82
CA ASN A 90 -15.08 2.48 -3.50
C ASN A 90 -15.25 2.25 -1.99
N GLY A 91 -14.85 3.21 -1.16
CA GLY A 91 -14.91 3.10 0.29
C GLY A 91 -13.89 2.17 0.91
N ARG A 92 -12.79 1.85 0.22
CA ARG A 92 -11.69 1.07 0.77
C ARG A 92 -10.68 1.99 1.44
N ALA A 93 -10.21 1.62 2.60
CA ALA A 93 -9.11 2.32 3.27
C ALA A 93 -7.83 2.15 2.45
N VAL A 94 -7.26 3.26 1.98
CA VAL A 94 -6.07 3.30 1.13
C VAL A 94 -4.89 4.03 1.77
N GLY A 95 -5.09 4.65 2.92
CA GLY A 95 -4.02 5.40 3.61
C GLY A 95 -4.47 6.10 4.87
N ALA A 96 -3.61 6.99 5.35
CA ALA A 96 -3.85 7.78 6.55
C ALA A 96 -3.11 9.12 6.50
N VAL A 97 -3.54 10.04 7.37
CA VAL A 97 -2.87 11.33 7.58
C VAL A 97 -1.88 11.20 8.74
N GLY A 98 -0.63 11.53 8.46
CA GLY A 98 0.46 11.61 9.42
C GLY A 98 0.59 12.99 10.07
N GLN A 99 1.71 13.23 10.72
CA GLN A 99 2.02 14.50 11.37
C GLN A 99 2.06 15.65 10.35
N GLY A 100 1.63 16.84 10.78
CA GLY A 100 1.68 18.04 9.95
C GLY A 100 0.79 18.01 8.70
N GLY A 101 -0.20 17.12 8.66
CA GLY A 101 -1.08 16.97 7.49
C GLY A 101 -0.44 16.23 6.32
N LEU A 102 0.66 15.50 6.54
CA LEU A 102 1.26 14.66 5.51
C LEU A 102 0.38 13.43 5.30
N LEU A 103 -0.35 13.41 4.19
CA LEU A 103 -1.15 12.28 3.77
C LEU A 103 -0.30 11.30 2.98
N TYR A 104 -0.39 10.03 3.34
CA TYR A 104 0.08 8.91 2.53
C TYR A 104 -1.09 8.02 2.16
N ALA A 105 -1.19 7.67 0.88
CA ALA A 105 -2.17 6.72 0.40
C ALA A 105 -1.57 5.85 -0.71
N ARG A 106 -2.06 4.63 -0.83
CA ARG A 106 -1.80 3.76 -1.98
C ARG A 106 -3.09 3.60 -2.77
N VAL A 107 -3.17 4.33 -3.86
CA VAL A 107 -4.39 4.46 -4.66
C VAL A 107 -4.41 3.47 -5.83
N PRO A 108 -5.58 2.98 -6.24
CA PRO A 108 -5.68 1.92 -7.26
C PRO A 108 -5.37 2.39 -8.68
N GLN A 109 -5.45 3.70 -8.94
CA GLN A 109 -5.24 4.30 -10.25
C GLN A 109 -4.29 5.48 -10.13
N ASP A 110 -3.76 5.94 -11.26
CA ASP A 110 -2.87 7.11 -11.33
C ASP A 110 -3.60 8.45 -11.15
N HIS A 111 -4.91 8.45 -11.24
CA HIS A 111 -5.75 9.63 -11.00
C HIS A 111 -7.08 9.24 -10.37
N GLY A 112 -7.71 10.16 -9.68
CA GLY A 112 -9.01 9.94 -9.03
C GLY A 112 -9.26 10.90 -7.87
N SER A 113 -10.06 10.44 -6.94
CA SER A 113 -10.31 11.18 -5.70
C SER A 113 -10.27 10.27 -4.48
N VAL A 114 -9.94 10.87 -3.35
CA VAL A 114 -9.96 10.22 -2.05
C VAL A 114 -10.74 11.05 -1.04
N SER A 115 -11.30 10.39 -0.06
CA SER A 115 -11.96 11.02 1.07
C SER A 115 -11.11 10.83 2.33
N VAL A 116 -10.85 11.93 3.04
CA VAL A 116 -10.19 11.91 4.34
C VAL A 116 -11.26 12.00 5.41
N VAL A 117 -11.28 11.06 6.36
CA VAL A 117 -12.31 10.92 7.38
C VAL A 117 -11.69 10.83 8.75
N TRP A 118 -12.14 11.66 9.70
CA TRP A 118 -11.67 11.66 11.08
C TRP A 118 -12.81 11.62 12.10
N GLY A 119 -14.03 11.35 11.63
CA GLY A 119 -15.20 11.20 12.48
C GLY A 119 -16.47 10.96 11.66
N GLU A 120 -17.58 10.77 12.35
CA GLU A 120 -18.86 10.40 11.73
C GLU A 120 -19.68 11.61 11.22
N ARG A 121 -19.38 12.81 11.72
CA ARG A 121 -20.12 14.03 11.36
C ARG A 121 -19.72 14.51 9.96
N SER A 122 -20.64 15.16 9.27
CA SER A 122 -20.40 15.70 7.92
C SER A 122 -19.22 16.68 7.83
N GLY A 123 -18.94 17.43 8.92
CA GLY A 123 -17.78 18.32 9.02
C GLY A 123 -16.45 17.60 9.35
N GLN A 124 -16.48 16.30 9.58
CA GLN A 124 -15.31 15.49 9.92
C GLN A 124 -14.85 14.63 8.74
N ARG A 125 -15.08 15.11 7.54
CA ARG A 125 -14.62 14.51 6.29
C ARG A 125 -14.38 15.58 5.24
N CYS A 126 -13.43 15.31 4.38
CA CYS A 126 -13.18 16.14 3.21
C CYS A 126 -12.72 15.29 2.02
N ARG A 127 -12.70 15.89 0.83
CA ARG A 127 -12.36 15.20 -0.42
C ARG A 127 -11.20 15.90 -1.13
N LEU A 128 -10.34 15.09 -1.73
CA LEU A 128 -9.19 15.51 -2.53
C LEU A 128 -9.19 14.80 -3.87
N ALA A 129 -8.87 15.53 -4.92
CA ALA A 129 -8.53 14.92 -6.20
C ALA A 129 -7.02 14.69 -6.25
N TYR A 130 -6.58 13.61 -6.90
CA TYR A 130 -5.18 13.32 -7.12
C TYR A 130 -4.92 12.96 -8.58
N ALA A 131 -3.71 13.26 -9.03
CA ALA A 131 -3.16 12.80 -10.30
C ALA A 131 -1.68 12.52 -10.08
N ILE A 132 -1.27 11.29 -10.32
CA ILE A 132 0.10 10.82 -10.19
C ILE A 132 0.71 10.82 -11.58
N ARG A 133 1.85 11.51 -11.74
CA ARG A 133 2.63 11.47 -12.98
C ARG A 133 3.70 10.41 -12.86
N ASP A 134 4.13 9.83 -13.96
CA ASP A 134 5.13 8.76 -14.01
C ASP A 134 6.50 9.16 -13.41
N ASP A 135 6.73 10.44 -13.20
CA ASP A 135 7.90 11.01 -12.53
C ASP A 135 7.75 11.14 -11.00
N ALA A 136 6.79 10.43 -10.40
CA ALA A 136 6.49 10.48 -8.97
C ALA A 136 7.70 10.11 -8.07
N VAL A 137 8.67 9.37 -8.57
CA VAL A 137 9.95 9.11 -7.86
C VAL A 137 10.77 10.39 -7.71
N GLN A 138 10.60 11.39 -8.59
CA GLN A 138 11.24 12.71 -8.49
C GLN A 138 10.47 13.70 -7.62
N GLN A 139 9.20 13.43 -7.29
CA GLN A 139 8.41 14.32 -6.43
C GLN A 139 8.90 14.36 -4.99
N VAL A 140 9.63 13.35 -4.52
CA VAL A 140 10.28 13.40 -3.22
C VAL A 140 11.39 14.46 -3.16
N SER A 141 12.00 14.77 -4.30
CA SER A 141 13.06 15.80 -4.40
C SER A 141 12.53 17.19 -4.78
N SER A 142 11.34 17.31 -5.35
CA SER A 142 10.74 18.60 -5.75
C SER A 142 9.70 19.17 -4.78
N GLY A 143 9.46 18.49 -3.65
CA GLY A 143 8.50 18.88 -2.62
C GLY A 143 7.15 18.20 -2.79
N THR A 144 6.62 17.72 -1.65
CA THR A 144 5.28 17.12 -1.59
C THR A 144 4.22 18.16 -1.95
N PRO A 145 3.30 17.89 -2.89
CA PRO A 145 2.30 18.85 -3.31
C PRO A 145 1.38 19.25 -2.14
N HIS A 146 1.15 20.54 -2.00
CA HIS A 146 0.19 21.08 -1.07
C HIS A 146 -1.22 21.09 -1.69
N GLN A 147 -2.18 20.51 -0.97
CA GLN A 147 -3.57 20.44 -1.41
C GLN A 147 -4.54 20.84 -0.30
N VAL A 148 -5.57 21.58 -0.67
CA VAL A 148 -6.66 21.94 0.24
C VAL A 148 -7.77 20.89 0.12
N CYS A 149 -8.05 20.21 1.22
CA CYS A 149 -9.13 19.24 1.32
C CYS A 149 -10.47 19.97 1.50
N ARG A 150 -11.36 19.84 0.56
CA ARG A 150 -12.65 20.52 0.59
C ARG A 150 -13.71 19.64 1.26
N PRO A 151 -14.65 20.24 2.04
CA PRO A 151 -15.77 19.49 2.58
C PRO A 151 -16.51 18.77 1.45
N GLY A 152 -16.75 17.46 1.63
CA GLY A 152 -17.47 16.68 0.63
C GLY A 152 -18.87 17.23 0.45
N ILE A 153 -19.20 17.66 -0.76
CA ILE A 153 -20.58 17.98 -1.13
C ILE A 153 -21.34 16.65 -1.12
N LYS A 154 -22.37 16.52 -0.29
CA LYS A 154 -23.33 15.42 -0.43
C LYS A 154 -23.96 15.56 -1.80
N GLU A 155 -23.61 14.68 -2.73
CA GLU A 155 -24.52 14.43 -3.84
C GLU A 155 -25.82 13.88 -3.25
N LYS A 156 -26.90 14.53 -3.61
CA LYS A 156 -28.28 14.25 -3.23
C LYS A 156 -28.77 13.02 -3.98
#